data_55886993ccfda3774d0a4858b7237e8e
#
_entry.id   55886993ccfda3774d0a4858b7237e8e
#
_cell.length_a   1.000
_cell.length_b   1.000
_cell.length_c   1.000
_cell.angle_alpha   90.00
_cell.angle_beta   90.00
_cell.angle_gamma   90.00
#
_symmetry.space_group_name_H-M   'P 1'
#
loop_
_entity.id
_entity.type
_entity.pdbx_description
1 polymer ?
#
loop_
_entity_poly.entity_id
_entity_poly.type
_entity_poly.pdbx_seq_one_letter_code
_entity_poly.pdbx_strand_id
1 'polypeptide(L)'
;MNKQLLTETLQKENVIVLFYADWCGGCKVAMPMVQEIADKLKFKLIKINENTELEDEFEVDFYPHVIMSYKGKQKSYPGLHPINELYESII
;
A
#
# COMPACT_ATOMS: atom_id res chain seq x y z
N MET A 1 0.93 6.10 -13.16
CA MET A 1 -0.03 4.99 -13.00
C MET A 1 -1.43 5.55 -12.92
N ASN A 2 -2.38 4.90 -13.58
CA ASN A 2 -3.79 5.30 -13.51
C ASN A 2 -4.60 4.26 -12.75
N LYS A 3 -5.87 4.58 -12.46
CA LYS A 3 -6.71 3.70 -11.64
C LYS A 3 -6.99 2.35 -12.30
N GLN A 4 -7.13 2.32 -13.63
CA GLN A 4 -7.37 1.07 -14.33
C GLN A 4 -6.16 0.13 -14.20
N LEU A 5 -4.97 0.64 -14.42
CA LEU A 5 -3.75 -0.15 -14.33
C LEU A 5 -3.52 -0.64 -12.90
N LEU A 6 -3.76 0.22 -11.92
CA LEU A 6 -3.61 -0.16 -10.51
C LEU A 6 -4.63 -1.25 -10.13
N THR A 7 -5.88 -1.10 -10.55
CA THR A 7 -6.92 -2.08 -10.29
C THR A 7 -6.55 -3.44 -10.88
N GLU A 8 -6.07 -3.46 -12.12
CA GLU A 8 -5.66 -4.70 -12.77
C GLU A 8 -4.48 -5.35 -12.03
N THR A 9 -3.51 -4.54 -11.61
CA THR A 9 -2.35 -5.04 -10.87
C THR A 9 -2.77 -5.67 -9.56
N LEU A 10 -3.70 -5.03 -8.83
CA LEU A 10 -4.21 -5.57 -7.58
C LEU A 10 -4.97 -6.89 -7.77
N GLN A 11 -5.60 -7.09 -8.92
CA GLN A 11 -6.33 -8.31 -9.22
C GLN A 11 -5.42 -9.47 -9.64
N LYS A 12 -4.30 -9.16 -10.29
CA LYS A 12 -3.46 -10.17 -10.94
C LYS A 12 -2.18 -10.51 -10.20
N GLU A 13 -1.67 -9.59 -9.39
CA GLU A 13 -0.36 -9.74 -8.75
C GLU A 13 -0.45 -9.64 -7.24
N ASN A 14 0.50 -10.29 -6.57
CA ASN A 14 0.70 -10.07 -5.15
C ASN A 14 1.48 -8.76 -5.01
N VAL A 15 0.83 -7.73 -4.50
CA VAL A 15 1.39 -6.38 -4.51
C VAL A 15 1.03 -5.62 -3.24
N ILE A 16 1.93 -4.75 -2.82
CA ILE A 16 1.68 -3.79 -1.75
C ILE A 16 1.74 -2.41 -2.36
N VAL A 17 0.70 -1.62 -2.13
CA VAL A 17 0.61 -0.23 -2.60
C VAL A 17 0.68 0.69 -1.39
N LEU A 18 1.62 1.62 -1.40
CA LEU A 18 1.78 2.60 -0.34
C LEU A 18 1.44 3.99 -0.86
N PHE A 19 0.41 4.59 -0.29
CA PHE A 19 0.06 5.99 -0.53
C PHE A 19 0.76 6.85 0.50
N TYR A 20 1.51 7.85 0.04
CA TYR A 20 2.33 8.68 0.92
C TYR A 20 2.43 10.12 0.43
N ALA A 21 2.98 10.98 1.28
CA ALA A 21 3.29 12.36 0.92
C ALA A 21 4.66 12.72 1.48
N ASP A 22 5.37 13.59 0.80
CA ASP A 22 6.73 13.99 1.21
C ASP A 22 6.74 14.72 2.56
N TRP A 23 5.65 15.42 2.87
CA TRP A 23 5.50 16.15 4.14
C TRP A 23 5.02 15.28 5.30
N CYS A 24 4.72 14.04 5.06
CA CYS A 24 4.13 13.13 6.06
C CYS A 24 5.22 12.45 6.88
N GLY A 25 5.32 12.80 8.16
CA GLY A 25 6.31 12.19 9.06
C GLY A 25 6.11 10.71 9.27
N GLY A 26 4.84 10.27 9.40
CA GLY A 26 4.51 8.86 9.55
C GLY A 26 4.89 8.02 8.32
N CYS A 27 4.81 8.64 7.14
CA CYS A 27 5.19 7.97 5.90
C CYS A 27 6.69 7.66 5.87
N LYS A 28 7.51 8.53 6.43
CA LYS A 28 8.96 8.30 6.49
C LYS A 28 9.30 7.11 7.35
N VAL A 29 8.51 6.84 8.37
CA VAL A 29 8.65 5.64 9.20
C VAL A 29 8.08 4.42 8.48
N ALA A 30 6.93 4.58 7.82
CA ALA A 30 6.25 3.47 7.16
C ALA A 30 7.01 2.94 5.94
N MET A 31 7.66 3.81 5.17
CA MET A 31 8.30 3.40 3.92
C MET A 31 9.34 2.29 4.09
N PRO A 32 10.30 2.39 5.02
CA PRO A 32 11.25 1.30 5.22
C PRO A 32 10.60 0.04 5.77
N MET A 33 9.56 0.17 6.60
CA MET A 33 8.84 -0.98 7.14
C MET A 33 8.12 -1.75 6.03
N VAL A 34 7.42 -1.03 5.17
CA VAL A 34 6.68 -1.63 4.06
C VAL A 34 7.64 -2.24 3.04
N GLN A 35 8.75 -1.56 2.77
CA GLN A 35 9.77 -2.08 1.86
C GLN A 35 10.34 -3.40 2.38
N GLU A 36 10.63 -3.48 3.67
CA GLU A 36 11.14 -4.70 4.27
C GLU A 36 10.14 -5.85 4.16
N ILE A 37 8.86 -5.57 4.42
CA ILE A 37 7.80 -6.57 4.31
C ILE A 37 7.66 -7.05 2.87
N ALA A 38 7.66 -6.13 1.91
CA ALA A 38 7.56 -6.48 0.49
C ALA A 38 8.74 -7.36 0.06
N ASP A 39 9.95 -7.04 0.53
CA ASP A 39 11.14 -7.82 0.20
C ASP A 39 11.07 -9.23 0.80
N LYS A 40 10.63 -9.36 2.03
CA LYS A 40 10.51 -10.66 2.69
C LYS A 40 9.47 -11.56 2.03
N LEU A 41 8.37 -10.97 1.60
CA LEU A 41 7.28 -11.70 0.96
C LEU A 41 7.48 -11.85 -0.54
N LYS A 42 8.44 -11.15 -1.11
CA LYS A 42 8.70 -11.09 -2.54
C LYS A 42 7.50 -10.54 -3.30
N PHE A 43 6.84 -9.56 -2.70
CA PHE A 43 5.73 -8.84 -3.32
C PHE A 43 6.25 -7.62 -4.05
N LYS A 44 5.56 -7.24 -5.11
CA LYS A 44 5.82 -5.97 -5.79
C LYS A 44 5.38 -4.83 -4.88
N LEU A 45 6.20 -3.77 -4.80
CA LEU A 45 5.85 -2.58 -4.05
C LEU A 45 5.65 -1.41 -5.00
N ILE A 46 4.49 -0.77 -4.89
CA ILE A 46 4.16 0.41 -5.66
C ILE A 46 3.96 1.56 -4.68
N LYS A 47 4.69 2.66 -4.90
CA LYS A 47 4.59 3.85 -4.05
C LYS A 47 3.89 4.95 -4.83
N ILE A 48 2.86 5.52 -4.25
CA ILE A 48 2.05 6.58 -4.88
C ILE A 48 2.13 7.84 -4.03
N ASN A 49 2.66 8.91 -4.61
CA ASN A 49 2.85 10.18 -3.94
C ASN A 49 1.72 11.15 -4.33
N GLU A 50 0.85 11.46 -3.37
CA GLU A 50 -0.20 12.48 -3.51
C GLU A 50 -0.95 12.44 -4.85
N ASN A 51 -1.64 11.35 -5.13
CA ASN A 51 -2.44 11.22 -6.35
C ASN A 51 -3.93 11.23 -6.00
N THR A 52 -4.58 12.37 -6.20
CA THR A 52 -5.98 12.55 -5.82
C THR A 52 -6.92 11.57 -6.52
N GLU A 53 -6.72 11.30 -7.80
CA GLU A 53 -7.57 10.37 -8.54
C GLU A 53 -7.53 8.97 -7.93
N LEU A 54 -6.35 8.47 -7.63
CA LEU A 54 -6.19 7.15 -7.04
C LEU A 54 -6.66 7.12 -5.59
N GLU A 55 -6.44 8.19 -4.85
CA GLU A 55 -6.91 8.30 -3.47
C GLU A 55 -8.42 8.24 -3.38
N ASP A 56 -9.10 8.94 -4.29
CA ASP A 56 -10.56 8.92 -4.34
C ASP A 56 -11.08 7.54 -4.72
N GLU A 57 -10.45 6.89 -5.70
CA GLU A 57 -10.88 5.58 -6.16
C GLU A 57 -10.73 4.51 -5.09
N PHE A 58 -9.66 4.57 -4.30
CA PHE A 58 -9.37 3.56 -3.29
C PHE A 58 -9.69 4.01 -1.87
N GLU A 59 -10.42 5.13 -1.74
CA GLU A 59 -10.90 5.66 -0.45
C GLU A 59 -9.78 5.94 0.54
N VAL A 60 -8.71 6.56 0.04
CA VAL A 60 -7.57 6.95 0.86
C VAL A 60 -7.81 8.34 1.41
N ASP A 61 -8.03 8.45 2.72
CA ASP A 61 -8.37 9.72 3.38
C ASP A 61 -7.17 10.39 4.04
N PHE A 62 -6.14 9.63 4.36
CA PHE A 62 -4.96 10.18 5.04
C PHE A 62 -3.74 9.30 4.77
N TYR A 63 -2.56 9.78 5.18
CA TYR A 63 -1.29 9.08 4.96
C TYR A 63 -0.66 8.63 6.28
N PRO A 64 0.13 7.55 6.27
CA PRO A 64 0.30 6.59 5.19
C PRO A 64 -0.93 5.68 5.07
N HIS A 65 -1.18 5.17 3.87
CA HIS A 65 -2.26 4.22 3.63
C HIS A 65 -1.71 3.09 2.76
N VAL A 66 -1.84 1.87 3.22
CA VAL A 66 -1.32 0.69 2.52
C VAL A 66 -2.49 -0.17 2.04
N ILE A 67 -2.41 -0.60 0.79
CA ILE A 67 -3.33 -1.61 0.26
C ILE A 67 -2.48 -2.80 -0.13
N MET A 68 -2.84 -3.98 0.37
CA MET A 68 -2.16 -5.21 0.03
C MET A 68 -3.09 -6.12 -0.75
N SER A 69 -2.59 -6.70 -1.84
CA SER A 69 -3.31 -7.71 -2.59
C SER A 69 -2.55 -9.02 -2.54
N TYR A 70 -3.22 -10.09 -2.14
CA TYR A 70 -2.64 -11.42 -2.02
C TYR A 70 -3.64 -12.44 -2.55
N LYS A 71 -3.27 -13.13 -3.62
CA LYS A 71 -4.12 -14.14 -4.27
C LYS A 71 -5.52 -13.60 -4.60
N GLY A 72 -5.57 -12.38 -5.09
CA GLY A 72 -6.83 -11.74 -5.48
C GLY A 72 -7.62 -11.11 -4.35
N LYS A 73 -7.17 -11.23 -3.11
CA LYS A 73 -7.83 -10.64 -1.95
C LYS A 73 -7.13 -9.34 -1.57
N GLN A 74 -7.90 -8.29 -1.36
CA GLN A 74 -7.38 -6.97 -1.01
C GLN A 74 -7.69 -6.63 0.43
N LYS A 75 -6.72 -6.01 1.11
CA LYS A 75 -6.90 -5.46 2.45
C LYS A 75 -6.30 -4.06 2.50
N SER A 76 -6.97 -3.17 3.23
CA SER A 76 -6.52 -1.80 3.44
C SER A 76 -6.03 -1.61 4.87
N TYR A 77 -4.92 -0.89 5.02
CA TYR A 77 -4.30 -0.62 6.31
C TYR A 77 -4.10 0.89 6.43
N PRO A 78 -5.13 1.63 6.88
CA PRO A 78 -5.01 3.08 7.03
C PRO A 78 -4.20 3.46 8.25
N GLY A 79 -3.25 4.37 8.07
CA GLY A 79 -2.39 4.84 9.14
C GLY A 79 -1.18 3.97 9.38
N LEU A 80 -0.34 4.37 10.34
CA LEU A 80 0.91 3.69 10.63
C LEU A 80 0.72 2.43 11.49
N HIS A 81 -0.18 2.50 12.44
CA HIS A 81 -0.36 1.44 13.42
C HIS A 81 -0.70 0.07 12.81
N PRO A 82 -1.65 -0.04 11.86
CA PRO A 82 -2.00 -1.35 11.31
C PRO A 82 -0.92 -1.97 10.40
N ILE A 83 0.10 -1.20 10.01
CA ILE A 83 1.15 -1.73 9.14
C ILE A 83 1.88 -2.91 9.79
N ASN A 84 2.00 -2.90 11.12
CA ASN A 84 2.62 -4.00 11.83
C ASN A 84 1.87 -5.33 11.67
N GLU A 85 0.57 -5.25 11.36
CA GLU A 85 -0.27 -6.44 11.17
C GLU A 85 -0.21 -6.96 9.74
N LEU A 86 0.32 -6.16 8.82
CA LEU A 86 0.37 -6.50 7.40
C LEU A 86 1.06 -7.83 7.16
N TYR A 87 2.22 -8.00 7.75
CA TYR A 87 3.02 -9.21 7.59
C TYR A 87 2.31 -10.44 8.20
N GLU A 88 1.73 -10.25 9.38
CA GLU A 88 1.08 -11.34 10.09
C GLU A 88 -0.18 -11.86 9.40
N SER A 89 -0.84 -11.02 8.60
CA SER A 89 -2.11 -11.39 7.98
C SER A 89 -1.97 -12.40 6.85
N ILE A 90 -0.76 -12.69 6.40
CA ILE A 90 -0.53 -13.63 5.29
C ILE A 90 0.41 -14.79 5.64
N ILE A 91 0.90 -14.82 6.86
CA ILE A 91 1.78 -15.93 7.30
C ILE A 91 0.94 -17.11 7.77
#